data_a65ddf820a5856d5e59fdc3a833aedd8
#
_entry.id   a65ddf820a5856d5e59fdc3a833aedd8
#
_cell.length_a   1.000
_cell.length_b   1.000
_cell.length_c   1.000
_cell.angle_alpha   90.00
_cell.angle_beta   90.00
_cell.angle_gamma   90.00
#
_symmetry.space_group_name_H-M   'P 1'
#
loop_
_entity.id
_entity.type
_entity.pdbx_description
1 polymer ?
#
loop_
_entity_poly.entity_id
_entity_poly.type
_entity_poly.pdbx_seq_one_letter_code
_entity_poly.pdbx_strand_id
1 'polypeptide(L)'
;MDFMNEQQDLKSKSKFAKANDLADGKYSGKISFAGFVEITIKETGEKKQTYQIKVMLGGVETQITYWLKTDADLRRLLTSLGRLGFDVEAWGPKFNKPYENELIKAGETLTNHILSFHKSTTSNGYPSIGLDELSESNADLQAELDQLPF
;
A
#
# COMPACT_ATOMS: atom_id res chain seq x y z
N MET A 1 -5.66 -28.10 -23.85
CA MET A 1 -5.23 -27.11 -22.96
C MET A 1 -3.84 -26.64 -23.26
N ASP A 2 -3.69 -25.46 -23.13
CA ASP A 2 -2.60 -24.89 -23.54
C ASP A 2 -1.63 -24.57 -22.46
N PHE A 3 -0.50 -25.22 -22.45
CA PHE A 3 0.63 -24.99 -21.57
C PHE A 3 1.08 -23.53 -21.59
N MET A 4 0.98 -22.89 -22.74
CA MET A 4 1.36 -21.49 -22.86
C MET A 4 0.42 -20.56 -22.14
N ASN A 5 -0.86 -20.86 -22.11
CA ASN A 5 -1.83 -20.09 -21.36
C ASN A 5 -1.57 -20.18 -19.86
N GLU A 6 -1.20 -21.34 -19.38
CA GLU A 6 -0.83 -21.50 -17.96
C GLU A 6 0.39 -20.67 -17.60
N GLN A 7 1.39 -20.63 -18.47
CA GLN A 7 2.56 -19.83 -18.23
C GLN A 7 2.26 -18.34 -18.24
N GLN A 8 1.38 -17.90 -19.14
CA GLN A 8 0.96 -16.51 -19.16
C GLN A 8 0.21 -16.12 -17.91
N ASP A 9 -0.67 -16.97 -17.43
CA ASP A 9 -1.41 -16.73 -16.19
C ASP A 9 -0.46 -16.63 -15.01
N LEU A 10 0.54 -17.48 -14.92
CA LEU A 10 1.53 -17.43 -13.87
C LEU A 10 2.37 -16.15 -13.93
N LYS A 11 2.75 -15.73 -15.13
CA LYS A 11 3.48 -14.48 -15.30
C LYS A 11 2.65 -13.27 -14.89
N SER A 12 1.37 -13.25 -15.26
CA SER A 12 0.48 -12.18 -14.86
C SER A 12 0.32 -12.13 -13.35
N LYS A 13 0.15 -13.26 -12.70
CA LYS A 13 0.04 -13.35 -11.25
C LYS A 13 1.33 -12.93 -10.55
N SER A 14 2.50 -13.23 -11.14
CA SER A 14 3.79 -12.86 -10.54
C SER A 14 4.10 -11.39 -10.63
N LYS A 15 3.44 -10.63 -11.52
CA LYS A 15 3.61 -9.20 -11.66
C LYS A 15 2.81 -8.39 -10.66
N PHE A 16 1.83 -9.00 -10.03
CA PHE A 16 0.90 -8.36 -9.14
C PHE A 16 0.52 -9.30 -8.01
N ALA A 17 0.56 -8.79 -6.78
CA ALA A 17 0.21 -9.59 -5.60
C ALA A 17 -0.58 -8.72 -4.61
N LYS A 18 -1.32 -9.38 -3.72
CA LYS A 18 -1.97 -8.71 -2.61
C LYS A 18 -1.14 -8.94 -1.36
N ALA A 19 -0.94 -7.88 -0.58
CA ALA A 19 -0.18 -7.98 0.65
C ALA A 19 -0.79 -8.99 1.62
N ASN A 20 -2.12 -9.11 1.62
CA ASN A 20 -2.82 -10.08 2.47
C ASN A 20 -2.43 -11.53 2.18
N ASP A 21 -1.93 -11.81 0.99
CA ASP A 21 -1.55 -13.17 0.58
C ASP A 21 -0.07 -13.49 0.86
N LEU A 22 0.69 -12.53 1.38
CA LEU A 22 2.08 -12.76 1.75
C LEU A 22 2.19 -13.68 2.97
N ALA A 23 3.30 -14.37 3.08
CA ALA A 23 3.62 -15.09 4.31
C ALA A 23 3.82 -14.10 5.46
N ASP A 24 3.56 -14.54 6.69
CA ASP A 24 3.78 -13.69 7.85
C ASP A 24 5.25 -13.28 7.92
N GLY A 25 5.53 -12.02 8.18
CA GLY A 25 6.89 -11.50 8.24
C GLY A 25 6.96 -10.02 7.95
N LYS A 26 8.18 -9.54 7.85
CA LYS A 26 8.47 -8.14 7.56
C LYS A 26 8.94 -7.97 6.12
N TYR A 27 8.51 -6.87 5.52
CA TYR A 27 8.80 -6.58 4.12
C TYR A 27 9.19 -5.13 3.96
N SER A 28 9.94 -4.84 2.90
CA SER A 28 10.34 -3.48 2.57
C SER A 28 10.48 -3.34 1.07
N GLY A 29 9.96 -2.24 0.52
CA GLY A 29 10.04 -1.99 -0.91
C GLY A 29 9.65 -0.58 -1.26
N LYS A 30 9.94 -0.19 -2.50
CA LYS A 30 9.63 1.14 -3.00
C LYS A 30 8.15 1.23 -3.35
N ILE A 31 7.52 2.31 -2.91
CA ILE A 31 6.12 2.57 -3.24
C ILE A 31 6.04 3.07 -4.69
N SER A 32 5.31 2.34 -5.52
CA SER A 32 5.09 2.71 -6.92
C SER A 32 3.82 3.55 -7.10
N PHE A 33 2.88 3.43 -6.18
CA PHE A 33 1.63 4.17 -6.22
C PHE A 33 1.01 4.23 -4.83
N ALA A 34 0.39 5.36 -4.50
CA ALA A 34 -0.46 5.48 -3.31
C ALA A 34 -1.58 6.48 -3.62
N GLY A 35 -2.82 6.07 -3.38
CA GLY A 35 -3.96 6.93 -3.67
C GLY A 35 -5.29 6.19 -3.67
N PHE A 36 -6.33 6.92 -4.03
CA PHE A 36 -7.68 6.36 -4.14
C PHE A 36 -7.82 5.49 -5.37
N VAL A 37 -8.49 4.35 -5.21
CA VAL A 37 -8.85 3.45 -6.31
C VAL A 37 -10.29 3.00 -6.12
N GLU A 38 -11.11 3.20 -7.14
CA GLU A 38 -12.48 2.73 -7.13
C GLU A 38 -12.53 1.31 -7.71
N ILE A 39 -13.16 0.41 -6.98
CA ILE A 39 -13.30 -0.98 -7.39
C ILE A 39 -14.76 -1.27 -7.69
N THR A 40 -15.01 -1.94 -8.83
CA THR A 40 -16.35 -2.38 -9.21
C THR A 40 -16.51 -3.86 -8.86
N ILE A 41 -17.53 -4.18 -8.07
CA ILE A 41 -17.83 -5.56 -7.72
C ILE A 41 -18.56 -6.21 -8.90
N LYS A 42 -17.98 -7.25 -9.47
CA LYS A 42 -18.51 -7.87 -10.68
C LYS A 42 -19.92 -8.44 -10.50
N GLU A 43 -20.20 -9.03 -9.36
CA GLU A 43 -21.48 -9.68 -9.10
C GLU A 43 -22.64 -8.70 -9.00
N THR A 44 -22.39 -7.52 -8.48
CA THR A 44 -23.45 -6.53 -8.20
C THR A 44 -23.35 -5.26 -9.01
N GLY A 45 -22.20 -5.01 -9.65
CA GLY A 45 -21.92 -3.73 -10.31
C GLY A 45 -21.70 -2.59 -9.34
N GLU A 46 -21.70 -2.86 -8.03
CA GLU A 46 -21.50 -1.85 -7.01
C GLU A 46 -20.06 -1.31 -7.05
N LYS A 47 -19.93 0.00 -6.93
CA LYS A 47 -18.64 0.67 -6.88
C LYS A 47 -18.24 0.92 -5.43
N LYS A 48 -16.99 0.60 -5.10
CA LYS A 48 -16.46 0.78 -3.75
C LYS A 48 -15.17 1.57 -3.80
N GLN A 49 -15.06 2.53 -2.89
CA GLN A 49 -13.87 3.35 -2.78
C GLN A 49 -12.84 2.66 -1.88
N THR A 50 -11.59 2.67 -2.33
CA THR A 50 -10.47 2.17 -1.55
C THR A 50 -9.33 3.17 -1.59
N TYR A 51 -8.40 3.03 -0.65
CA TYR A 51 -7.10 3.69 -0.70
C TYR A 51 -6.06 2.58 -0.79
N GLN A 52 -5.21 2.65 -1.79
CA GLN A 52 -4.25 1.59 -2.03
C GLN A 52 -2.83 2.10 -2.01
N ILE A 53 -1.95 1.31 -1.44
CA ILE A 53 -0.51 1.55 -1.48
C ILE A 53 0.11 0.36 -2.20
N LYS A 54 0.79 0.62 -3.31
CA LYS A 54 1.44 -0.43 -4.10
C LYS A 54 2.94 -0.37 -3.89
N VAL A 55 3.51 -1.48 -3.46
CA VAL A 55 4.92 -1.59 -3.07
C VAL A 55 5.60 -2.63 -3.95
N MET A 56 6.76 -2.29 -4.49
CA MET A 56 7.52 -3.25 -5.31
C MET A 56 8.35 -4.16 -4.42
N LEU A 57 8.04 -5.44 -4.42
CA LEU A 57 8.77 -6.46 -3.67
C LEU A 57 9.37 -7.46 -4.66
N GLY A 58 10.69 -7.36 -4.87
CA GLY A 58 11.38 -8.29 -5.78
C GLY A 58 10.83 -8.28 -7.19
N GLY A 59 10.44 -7.12 -7.70
CA GLY A 59 9.88 -6.99 -9.04
C GLY A 59 8.38 -7.25 -9.13
N VAL A 60 7.73 -7.58 -8.02
CA VAL A 60 6.30 -7.84 -7.98
C VAL A 60 5.59 -6.65 -7.31
N GLU A 61 4.62 -6.07 -8.01
CA GLU A 61 3.81 -4.99 -7.45
C GLU A 61 2.84 -5.58 -6.43
N THR A 62 3.05 -5.24 -5.16
CA THR A 62 2.28 -5.79 -4.04
C THR A 62 1.33 -4.73 -3.52
N GLN A 63 0.05 -5.06 -3.47
CA GLN A 63 -1.02 -4.13 -3.15
C GLN A 63 -1.47 -4.23 -1.71
N ILE A 64 -1.43 -3.11 -0.99
CA ILE A 64 -2.03 -2.96 0.33
C ILE A 64 -3.31 -2.16 0.14
N THR A 65 -4.45 -2.73 0.51
CA THR A 65 -5.76 -2.12 0.27
C THR A 65 -6.45 -1.73 1.58
N TYR A 66 -6.90 -0.49 1.64
CA TYR A 66 -7.74 0.00 2.73
C TYR A 66 -9.13 0.28 2.15
N TRP A 67 -10.12 -0.50 2.58
CA TRP A 67 -11.49 -0.28 2.21
C TRP A 67 -12.01 0.95 2.96
N LEU A 68 -12.83 1.76 2.31
CA LEU A 68 -13.33 3.00 2.88
C LEU A 68 -14.86 3.00 2.93
N LYS A 69 -15.43 1.97 3.56
CA LYS A 69 -16.88 1.83 3.71
C LYS A 69 -17.43 2.53 4.94
N THR A 70 -16.64 2.53 6.02
CA THR A 70 -17.09 2.99 7.32
C THR A 70 -16.08 3.97 7.91
N ASP A 71 -16.51 4.68 8.97
CA ASP A 71 -15.60 5.55 9.71
C ASP A 71 -14.45 4.76 10.34
N ALA A 72 -14.71 3.52 10.76
CA ALA A 72 -13.68 2.66 11.30
C ALA A 72 -12.60 2.34 10.26
N ASP A 73 -13.00 2.13 9.01
CA ASP A 73 -12.07 1.89 7.91
C ASP A 73 -11.16 3.10 7.70
N LEU A 74 -11.74 4.29 7.67
CA LEU A 74 -10.96 5.51 7.52
C LEU A 74 -10.00 5.72 8.68
N ARG A 75 -10.44 5.43 9.90
CA ARG A 75 -9.57 5.52 11.08
C ARG A 75 -8.37 4.60 10.98
N ARG A 76 -8.54 3.39 10.47
CA ARG A 76 -7.43 2.45 10.26
C ARG A 76 -6.40 3.04 9.30
N LEU A 77 -6.87 3.62 8.19
CA LEU A 77 -5.98 4.26 7.25
C LEU A 77 -5.23 5.43 7.90
N LEU A 78 -5.95 6.31 8.59
CA LEU A 78 -5.33 7.46 9.25
C LEU A 78 -4.34 7.03 10.33
N THR A 79 -4.66 6.00 11.10
CA THR A 79 -3.75 5.45 12.11
C THR A 79 -2.49 4.92 11.46
N SER A 80 -2.63 4.21 10.35
CA SER A 80 -1.49 3.67 9.60
C SER A 80 -0.59 4.78 9.07
N LEU A 81 -1.19 5.83 8.50
CA LEU A 81 -0.41 6.97 8.01
C LEU A 81 0.27 7.72 9.17
N GLY A 82 -0.39 7.82 10.31
CA GLY A 82 0.21 8.42 11.50
C GLY A 82 1.48 7.70 11.93
N ARG A 83 1.52 6.38 11.81
CA ARG A 83 2.71 5.60 12.12
C ARG A 83 3.88 5.91 11.20
N LEU A 84 3.59 6.36 9.99
CA LEU A 84 4.61 6.72 9.02
C LEU A 84 5.11 8.16 9.18
N GLY A 85 4.55 8.91 10.14
CA GLY A 85 4.98 10.25 10.42
C GLY A 85 4.06 11.35 9.93
N PHE A 86 2.93 11.02 9.32
CA PHE A 86 1.95 12.03 8.90
C PHE A 86 1.18 12.54 10.11
N ASP A 87 1.04 13.87 10.21
CA ASP A 87 0.28 14.50 11.29
C ASP A 87 -1.20 14.50 10.93
N VAL A 88 -1.83 13.34 11.03
CA VAL A 88 -3.22 13.16 10.65
C VAL A 88 -4.19 13.93 11.54
N GLU A 89 -3.79 14.25 12.76
CA GLU A 89 -4.62 15.05 13.66
C GLU A 89 -4.77 16.50 13.16
N ALA A 90 -3.74 17.01 12.49
CA ALA A 90 -3.79 18.35 11.91
C ALA A 90 -4.77 18.46 10.75
N TRP A 91 -5.21 17.33 10.17
CA TRP A 91 -6.14 17.33 9.04
C TRP A 91 -7.58 17.60 9.46
N GLY A 92 -7.85 17.57 10.75
CA GLY A 92 -9.16 17.87 11.30
C GLY A 92 -9.81 16.64 11.94
N PRO A 93 -10.77 16.88 12.85
CA PRO A 93 -11.38 15.79 13.61
C PRO A 93 -12.55 15.08 12.94
N LYS A 94 -12.97 15.52 11.76
CA LYS A 94 -14.17 15.01 11.10
C LYS A 94 -13.88 14.28 9.81
N PHE A 95 -14.60 13.19 9.56
CA PHE A 95 -14.52 12.43 8.34
C PHE A 95 -15.41 13.09 7.27
N ASN A 96 -14.81 13.96 6.49
CA ASN A 96 -15.52 14.66 5.42
C ASN A 96 -14.56 14.92 4.25
N LYS A 97 -15.05 15.67 3.26
CA LYS A 97 -14.27 15.93 2.04
C LYS A 97 -12.84 16.48 2.23
N PRO A 98 -12.53 17.31 3.24
CA PRO A 98 -11.16 17.76 3.42
C PRO A 98 -10.13 16.63 3.57
N TYR A 99 -10.52 15.48 4.15
CA TYR A 99 -9.61 14.33 4.24
C TYR A 99 -9.23 13.80 2.88
N GLU A 100 -10.10 13.90 1.90
CA GLU A 100 -9.81 13.43 0.56
C GLU A 100 -8.60 14.15 -0.01
N ASN A 101 -8.54 15.47 0.10
CA ASN A 101 -7.40 16.25 -0.38
C ASN A 101 -6.12 15.90 0.37
N GLU A 102 -6.19 15.74 1.69
CA GLU A 102 -5.02 15.38 2.49
C GLU A 102 -4.52 13.99 2.17
N LEU A 103 -5.41 13.06 1.91
CA LEU A 103 -5.04 11.70 1.52
C LEU A 103 -4.39 11.66 0.13
N ILE A 104 -4.84 12.50 -0.80
CA ILE A 104 -4.22 12.63 -2.11
C ILE A 104 -2.79 13.15 -1.96
N LYS A 105 -2.60 14.19 -1.16
CA LYS A 105 -1.26 14.74 -0.90
C LYS A 105 -0.35 13.73 -0.20
N ALA A 106 -0.89 12.99 0.75
CA ALA A 106 -0.13 11.93 1.41
C ALA A 106 0.34 10.88 0.41
N GLY A 107 -0.52 10.51 -0.54
CA GLY A 107 -0.17 9.57 -1.59
C GLY A 107 0.97 10.08 -2.47
N GLU A 108 0.94 11.34 -2.81
CA GLU A 108 2.04 11.97 -3.57
C GLU A 108 3.34 11.93 -2.78
N THR A 109 3.29 12.19 -1.49
CA THR A 109 4.47 12.12 -0.61
C THR A 109 4.99 10.70 -0.48
N LEU A 110 4.09 9.72 -0.34
CA LEU A 110 4.46 8.31 -0.19
C LEU A 110 5.15 7.75 -1.43
N THR A 111 4.69 8.16 -2.61
CA THR A 111 5.20 7.61 -3.87
C THR A 111 6.70 7.82 -3.98
N ASN A 112 7.42 6.78 -4.39
CA ASN A 112 8.87 6.73 -4.52
C ASN A 112 9.65 6.60 -3.21
N HIS A 113 8.98 6.63 -2.05
CA HIS A 113 9.63 6.30 -0.78
C HIS A 113 9.67 4.79 -0.57
N ILE A 114 10.49 4.35 0.37
CA ILE A 114 10.57 2.94 0.75
C ILE A 114 9.66 2.73 1.95
N LEU A 115 8.74 1.79 1.83
CA LEU A 115 7.83 1.43 2.90
C LEU A 115 8.28 0.13 3.53
N SER A 116 8.43 0.14 4.86
CA SER A 116 8.59 -1.07 5.65
C SER A 116 7.26 -1.39 6.30
N PHE A 117 6.82 -2.62 6.15
CA PHE A 117 5.55 -3.07 6.71
C PHE A 117 5.67 -4.53 7.13
N HIS A 118 4.67 -5.01 7.87
CA HIS A 118 4.64 -6.41 8.25
C HIS A 118 3.28 -7.01 7.98
N LYS A 119 3.27 -8.29 7.67
CA LYS A 119 2.06 -9.07 7.53
C LYS A 119 2.01 -10.08 8.67
N SER A 120 0.87 -10.14 9.35
CA SER A 120 0.63 -11.11 10.40
C SER A 120 -0.74 -11.75 10.20
N THR A 121 -1.00 -12.81 10.95
CA THR A 121 -2.29 -13.50 10.92
C THR A 121 -2.89 -13.41 12.33
N THR A 122 -4.13 -12.93 12.41
CA THR A 122 -4.80 -12.82 13.70
C THR A 122 -5.14 -14.20 14.26
N SER A 123 -5.51 -14.25 15.55
CA SER A 123 -5.91 -15.50 16.19
C SER A 123 -7.10 -16.17 15.49
N ASN A 124 -7.91 -15.39 14.77
CA ASN A 124 -9.05 -15.91 14.02
C ASN A 124 -8.69 -16.29 12.58
N GLY A 125 -7.42 -16.20 12.21
CA GLY A 125 -6.96 -16.60 10.87
C GLY A 125 -7.06 -15.50 9.81
N TYR A 126 -7.34 -14.27 10.18
CA TYR A 126 -7.43 -13.16 9.22
C TYR A 126 -6.08 -12.49 8.99
N PRO A 127 -5.79 -12.08 7.75
CA PRO A 127 -4.56 -11.34 7.47
C PRO A 127 -4.63 -9.92 8.05
N SER A 128 -3.48 -9.45 8.51
CA SER A 128 -3.36 -8.10 9.04
C SER A 128 -2.07 -7.47 8.54
N ILE A 129 -2.16 -6.25 8.01
CA ILE A 129 -1.01 -5.51 7.51
C ILE A 129 -0.79 -4.31 8.42
N GLY A 130 0.44 -4.18 8.94
CA GLY A 130 0.84 -3.01 9.72
C GLY A 130 1.93 -2.24 9.01
N LEU A 131 1.75 -0.93 8.88
CA LEU A 131 2.77 -0.06 8.30
C LEU A 131 3.74 0.33 9.42
N ASP A 132 5.03 0.14 9.18
CA ASP A 132 6.05 0.33 10.21
C ASP A 132 6.85 1.61 10.06
N GLU A 133 7.40 1.84 8.88
CA GLU A 133 8.32 2.94 8.65
C GLU A 133 8.35 3.38 7.21
N LEU A 134 8.60 4.67 6.99
CA LEU A 134 8.81 5.25 5.67
C LEU A 134 10.22 5.78 5.60
N SER A 135 10.97 5.40 4.57
CA SER A 135 12.36 5.81 4.36
C SER A 135 12.50 6.53 3.03
N GLU A 136 13.64 7.19 2.82
CA GLU A 136 13.93 7.84 1.56
C GLU A 136 14.03 6.82 0.43
N SER A 137 13.76 7.27 -0.79
CA SER A 137 13.78 6.39 -1.94
C SER A 137 15.17 5.85 -2.24
N ASN A 138 15.22 4.70 -2.93
CA ASN A 138 16.48 4.11 -3.36
C ASN A 138 17.31 5.05 -4.24
N ALA A 139 16.66 5.89 -5.03
CA ALA A 139 17.36 6.83 -5.88
C ALA A 139 18.17 7.82 -5.05
N ASP A 140 17.61 8.33 -3.96
CA ASP A 140 18.30 9.25 -3.07
C ASP A 140 19.45 8.56 -2.34
N LEU A 141 19.21 7.33 -1.86
CA LEU A 141 20.25 6.54 -1.21
C LEU A 141 21.39 6.22 -2.17
N GLN A 142 21.08 5.89 -3.41
CA GLN A 142 22.09 5.60 -4.42
C GLN A 142 22.91 6.85 -4.73
N ALA A 143 22.27 8.01 -4.82
CA ALA A 143 22.97 9.26 -5.03
C ALA A 143 23.94 9.58 -3.89
N GLU A 144 23.54 9.31 -2.65
CA GLU A 144 24.41 9.48 -1.50
C GLU A 144 25.60 8.54 -1.56
N LEU A 145 25.38 7.28 -1.91
CA LEU A 145 26.45 6.30 -2.04
C LEU A 145 27.42 6.69 -3.14
N ASP A 146 26.93 7.21 -4.24
CA ASP A 146 27.75 7.65 -5.37
C ASP A 146 28.64 8.84 -5.01
N GLN A 147 28.27 9.62 -3.99
CA GLN A 147 29.05 10.75 -3.51
C GLN A 147 30.14 10.38 -2.54
N LEU A 148 30.14 9.14 -2.05
CA LEU A 148 31.15 8.69 -1.10
C LEU A 148 32.49 8.49 -1.81
N PRO A 149 33.61 8.83 -1.14
CA PRO A 149 34.93 8.76 -1.78
C PRO A 149 35.51 7.36 -1.71
N PHE A 150 34.95 6.47 -2.45
CA PHE A 150 35.47 5.12 -2.54
C PHE A 150 36.14 4.88 -3.88
#